data_f4509f69d828767bf2edbf0d5af9afe6
#
_entry.id   f4509f69d828767bf2edbf0d5af9afe6
#
_cell.length_a   1.000
_cell.length_b   1.000
_cell.length_c   1.000
_cell.angle_alpha   90.00
_cell.angle_beta   90.00
_cell.angle_gamma   90.00
#
_symmetry.space_group_name_H-M   'P 1'
#
loop_
_entity.id
_entity.type
_entity.pdbx_description
1 polymer ?
#
loop_
_entity_poly.entity_id
_entity_poly.type
_entity_poly.pdbx_seq_one_letter_code
_entity_poly.pdbx_strand_id
1 'polypeptide(L)'
;MSTHEDFSREDEIAGGTNRGFGLTVGGILLAIGLVRVVLGWWSSGEVGLGWVEWVLGGVGLPLVLLGLAAPAILAPLNRAWTKLGLLLFKVVNPIVLGLIFLVTIVPIGLLLRAFGKDPLRLKFDANAESYWIPRDPPGPAADSMPQQF
;
A
#
# COMPACT_ATOMS: atom_id res chain seq x y z
N MET A 1 -22.13 17.44 -19.32
CA MET A 1 -21.81 16.35 -18.39
C MET A 1 -20.57 15.66 -18.93
N SER A 2 -19.41 16.01 -18.44
CA SER A 2 -18.14 15.39 -18.82
C SER A 2 -17.94 14.15 -17.95
N THR A 3 -18.16 12.98 -18.53
CA THR A 3 -17.93 11.67 -17.90
C THR A 3 -16.52 11.15 -18.13
N HIS A 4 -15.54 12.07 -18.19
CA HIS A 4 -14.15 11.66 -18.21
C HIS A 4 -13.72 11.50 -16.75
N GLU A 5 -13.44 10.27 -16.32
CA GLU A 5 -12.73 10.03 -15.09
C GLU A 5 -11.43 10.81 -15.18
N ASP A 6 -11.30 11.78 -14.28
CA ASP A 6 -10.12 12.59 -14.18
C ASP A 6 -9.03 11.73 -13.52
N PHE A 7 -8.09 11.24 -14.32
CA PHE A 7 -6.92 10.48 -13.86
C PHE A 7 -5.94 11.32 -13.05
N SER A 8 -6.22 12.62 -12.86
CA SER A 8 -5.43 13.51 -11.99
C SER A 8 -5.70 13.32 -10.49
N ARG A 9 -6.44 12.28 -10.08
CA ARG A 9 -6.68 11.92 -8.68
C ARG A 9 -5.45 11.47 -7.89
N GLU A 10 -4.28 11.46 -8.51
CA GLU A 10 -3.05 11.11 -7.80
C GLU A 10 -2.69 12.11 -6.69
N ASP A 11 -3.27 13.32 -6.68
CA ASP A 11 -2.90 14.40 -5.77
C ASP A 11 -3.77 14.52 -4.51
N GLU A 12 -4.86 13.77 -4.39
CA GLU A 12 -5.73 13.77 -3.21
C GLU A 12 -5.60 12.52 -2.34
N ILE A 13 -4.40 12.06 -2.08
CA ILE A 13 -4.21 11.26 -0.88
C ILE A 13 -4.27 12.24 0.29
N ALA A 14 -5.48 12.46 0.80
CA ALA A 14 -5.69 13.23 2.00
C ALA A 14 -4.85 12.61 3.12
N GLY A 15 -3.74 13.26 3.46
CA GLY A 15 -2.94 12.88 4.61
C GLY A 15 -3.85 12.86 5.84
N GLY A 16 -3.56 11.98 6.79
CA GLY A 16 -4.32 11.90 8.04
C GLY A 16 -4.43 13.29 8.72
N THR A 17 -5.48 13.48 9.51
CA THR A 17 -5.66 14.74 10.25
C THR A 17 -4.46 15.00 11.16
N ASN A 18 -4.10 16.27 11.37
CA ASN A 18 -3.00 16.64 12.26
C ASN A 18 -3.18 16.08 13.69
N ARG A 19 -4.44 16.03 14.15
CA ARG A 19 -4.79 15.39 15.42
C ARG A 19 -4.53 13.88 15.38
N GLY A 20 -4.97 13.20 14.34
CA GLY A 20 -4.73 11.78 14.14
C GLY A 20 -3.24 11.47 14.08
N PHE A 21 -2.46 12.26 13.37
CA PHE A 21 -1.00 12.13 13.31
C PHE A 21 -0.36 12.20 14.71
N GLY A 22 -0.68 13.23 15.49
CA GLY A 22 -0.14 13.40 16.85
C GLY A 22 -0.49 12.24 17.78
N LEU A 23 -1.76 11.81 17.78
CA LEU A 23 -2.24 10.70 18.60
C LEU A 23 -1.66 9.35 18.17
N THR A 24 -1.59 9.08 16.87
CA THR A 24 -1.11 7.80 16.37
C THR A 24 0.40 7.68 16.55
N VAL A 25 1.17 8.64 16.04
CA VAL A 25 2.64 8.57 16.11
C VAL A 25 3.10 8.72 17.55
N GLY A 26 2.58 9.71 18.28
CA GLY A 26 2.92 9.91 19.68
C GLY A 26 2.49 8.73 20.57
N GLY A 27 1.30 8.18 20.34
CA GLY A 27 0.79 7.01 21.03
C GLY A 27 1.63 5.75 20.80
N ILE A 28 2.05 5.51 19.55
CA ILE A 28 2.95 4.39 19.22
C ILE A 28 4.30 4.55 19.94
N LEU A 29 4.90 5.74 19.93
CA LEU A 29 6.17 5.98 20.61
C LEU A 29 6.05 5.72 22.12
N LEU A 30 4.97 6.21 22.75
CA LEU A 30 4.71 5.96 24.16
C LEU A 30 4.44 4.48 24.45
N ALA A 31 3.70 3.79 23.60
CA ALA A 31 3.45 2.38 23.75
C ALA A 31 4.74 1.54 23.64
N ILE A 32 5.60 1.86 22.68
CA ILE A 32 6.92 1.20 22.56
C ILE A 32 7.76 1.47 23.80
N GLY A 33 7.82 2.70 24.27
CA GLY A 33 8.54 3.06 25.50
C GLY A 33 8.03 2.28 26.71
N LEU A 34 6.69 2.22 26.89
CA LEU A 34 6.07 1.46 27.97
C LEU A 34 6.38 -0.04 27.89
N VAL A 35 6.23 -0.64 26.71
CA VAL A 35 6.56 -2.07 26.50
C VAL A 35 8.01 -2.35 26.85
N ARG A 36 8.95 -1.50 26.44
CA ARG A 36 10.37 -1.66 26.78
C ARG A 36 10.63 -1.58 28.27
N VAL A 37 10.01 -0.62 28.97
CA VAL A 37 10.12 -0.51 30.43
C VAL A 37 9.57 -1.75 31.13
N VAL A 38 8.39 -2.24 30.72
CA VAL A 38 7.76 -3.44 31.29
C VAL A 38 8.62 -4.68 31.06
N LEU A 39 9.13 -4.87 29.83
CA LEU A 39 10.01 -6.00 29.51
C LEU A 39 11.34 -5.92 30.24
N GLY A 40 11.91 -4.73 30.39
CA GLY A 40 13.11 -4.50 31.18
C GLY A 40 12.91 -4.88 32.64
N TRP A 41 11.81 -4.41 33.23
CA TRP A 41 11.45 -4.78 34.61
C TRP A 41 11.27 -6.30 34.78
N TRP A 42 10.59 -6.93 33.82
CA TRP A 42 10.35 -8.38 33.85
C TRP A 42 11.67 -9.19 33.79
N SER A 43 12.64 -8.72 33.02
CA SER A 43 13.88 -9.46 32.79
C SER A 43 14.96 -9.21 33.86
N SER A 44 15.05 -8.00 34.40
CA SER A 44 16.10 -7.58 35.35
C SER A 44 15.59 -7.28 36.77
N GLY A 45 14.25 -7.18 36.94
CA GLY A 45 13.65 -6.74 38.20
C GLY A 45 13.84 -5.25 38.49
N GLU A 46 14.50 -4.50 37.62
CA GLU A 46 14.76 -3.08 37.78
C GLU A 46 14.10 -2.26 36.68
N VAL A 47 13.54 -1.10 37.06
CA VAL A 47 13.00 -0.13 36.07
C VAL A 47 14.18 0.71 35.58
N GLY A 48 14.89 0.21 34.57
CA GLY A 48 15.98 0.94 33.93
C GLY A 48 15.43 1.91 32.88
N LEU A 49 15.44 3.23 33.14
CA LEU A 49 15.17 4.23 32.16
C LEU A 49 16.45 4.60 31.41
N GLY A 50 16.68 3.98 30.26
CA GLY A 50 17.78 4.33 29.37
C GLY A 50 17.49 5.59 28.53
N TRP A 51 18.47 6.01 27.75
CA TRP A 51 18.30 7.16 26.85
C TRP A 51 17.17 6.99 25.81
N VAL A 52 16.89 5.73 25.43
CA VAL A 52 15.82 5.42 24.45
C VAL A 52 14.44 5.74 25.03
N GLU A 53 14.19 5.36 26.27
CA GLU A 53 12.93 5.63 26.97
C GLU A 53 12.71 7.14 27.15
N TRP A 54 13.77 7.88 27.46
CA TRP A 54 13.72 9.34 27.53
C TRP A 54 13.40 9.99 26.18
N VAL A 55 13.98 9.48 25.08
CA VAL A 55 13.67 9.96 23.71
C VAL A 55 12.23 9.61 23.33
N LEU A 56 11.80 8.37 23.54
CA LEU A 56 10.45 7.93 23.21
C LEU A 56 9.38 8.70 23.99
N GLY A 57 9.59 8.90 25.30
CA GLY A 57 8.71 9.70 26.14
C GLY A 57 8.77 11.19 25.80
N GLY A 58 9.98 11.73 25.64
CA GLY A 58 10.22 13.15 25.34
C GLY A 58 9.71 13.61 23.98
N VAL A 59 9.58 12.71 23.02
CA VAL A 59 8.99 12.98 21.70
C VAL A 59 7.51 12.58 21.68
N GLY A 60 7.18 11.40 22.20
CA GLY A 60 5.82 10.87 22.13
C GLY A 60 4.82 11.68 22.93
N LEU A 61 5.19 12.09 24.15
CA LEU A 61 4.28 12.87 25.01
C LEU A 61 3.91 14.25 24.42
N PRO A 62 4.87 15.07 23.96
CA PRO A 62 4.54 16.32 23.28
C PRO A 62 3.68 16.13 22.03
N LEU A 63 3.91 15.10 21.23
CA LEU A 63 3.11 14.81 20.03
C LEU A 63 1.65 14.52 20.40
N VAL A 64 1.40 13.73 21.45
CA VAL A 64 0.04 13.45 21.94
C VAL A 64 -0.60 14.71 22.48
N LEU A 65 0.11 15.47 23.34
CA LEU A 65 -0.43 16.70 23.92
C LEU A 65 -0.75 17.76 22.87
N LEU A 66 0.14 17.98 21.91
CA LEU A 66 -0.10 18.89 20.79
C LEU A 66 -1.23 18.39 19.88
N GLY A 67 -1.32 17.07 19.65
CA GLY A 67 -2.43 16.48 18.92
C GLY A 67 -3.79 16.72 19.56
N LEU A 68 -3.84 16.79 20.89
CA LEU A 68 -5.06 17.06 21.64
C LEU A 68 -5.36 18.56 21.76
N ALA A 69 -4.36 19.36 22.15
CA ALA A 69 -4.56 20.76 22.52
C ALA A 69 -4.41 21.73 21.33
N ALA A 70 -3.46 21.48 20.43
CA ALA A 70 -3.10 22.41 19.36
C ALA A 70 -2.67 21.67 18.06
N PRO A 71 -3.56 20.91 17.41
CA PRO A 71 -3.18 20.08 16.25
C PRO A 71 -2.66 20.89 15.07
N ALA A 72 -2.97 22.18 14.98
CA ALA A 72 -2.44 23.05 13.91
C ALA A 72 -0.92 23.18 13.94
N ILE A 73 -0.28 23.08 15.11
CA ILE A 73 1.18 23.13 15.25
C ILE A 73 1.85 21.92 14.60
N LEU A 74 1.17 20.77 14.56
CA LEU A 74 1.67 19.55 13.94
C LEU A 74 1.54 19.55 12.40
N ALA A 75 0.89 20.54 11.80
CA ALA A 75 0.65 20.58 10.36
C ALA A 75 1.93 20.46 9.51
N PRO A 76 3.04 21.16 9.76
CA PRO A 76 4.26 21.02 8.97
C PRO A 76 4.86 19.62 9.11
N LEU A 77 4.82 19.05 10.31
CA LEU A 77 5.37 17.71 10.58
C LEU A 77 4.51 16.62 9.90
N ASN A 78 3.18 16.75 10.00
CA ASN A 78 2.25 15.84 9.33
C ASN A 78 2.40 15.88 7.80
N ARG A 79 2.59 17.08 7.22
CA ARG A 79 2.85 17.22 5.78
C ARG A 79 4.17 16.56 5.37
N ALA A 80 5.22 16.73 6.15
CA ALA A 80 6.50 16.07 5.90
C ALA A 80 6.37 14.55 5.98
N TRP A 81 5.66 14.04 6.96
CA TRP A 81 5.34 12.62 7.13
C TRP A 81 4.56 12.05 5.96
N THR A 82 3.52 12.75 5.51
CA THR A 82 2.72 12.36 4.34
C THR A 82 3.57 12.32 3.07
N LYS A 83 4.43 13.34 2.84
CA LYS A 83 5.36 13.35 1.71
C LYS A 83 6.34 12.18 1.76
N LEU A 84 6.86 11.86 2.94
CA LEU A 84 7.73 10.71 3.14
C LEU A 84 6.99 9.41 2.82
N GLY A 85 5.75 9.25 3.28
CA GLY A 85 4.90 8.10 2.98
C GLY A 85 4.66 7.93 1.47
N LEU A 86 4.35 9.03 0.76
CA LEU A 86 4.17 9.02 -0.70
C LEU A 86 5.46 8.66 -1.44
N LEU A 87 6.60 9.18 -0.99
CA LEU A 87 7.90 8.83 -1.56
C LEU A 87 8.21 7.34 -1.36
N LEU A 88 8.00 6.83 -0.16
CA LEU A 88 8.17 5.41 0.14
C LEU A 88 7.23 4.56 -0.71
N PHE A 89 5.96 4.93 -0.83
CA PHE A 89 5.01 4.23 -1.68
C PHE A 89 5.48 4.18 -3.13
N LYS A 90 5.95 5.30 -3.69
CA LYS A 90 6.46 5.39 -5.06
C LYS A 90 7.68 4.50 -5.31
N VAL A 91 8.52 4.29 -4.30
CA VAL A 91 9.73 3.46 -4.40
C VAL A 91 9.43 2.00 -4.07
N VAL A 92 8.74 1.75 -2.96
CA VAL A 92 8.50 0.39 -2.45
C VAL A 92 7.49 -0.37 -3.31
N ASN A 93 6.43 0.30 -3.75
CA ASN A 93 5.37 -0.35 -4.53
C ASN A 93 5.88 -1.06 -5.80
N PRO A 94 6.65 -0.42 -6.70
CA PRO A 94 7.18 -1.10 -7.88
C PRO A 94 8.17 -2.23 -7.51
N ILE A 95 8.92 -2.10 -6.42
CA ILE A 95 9.82 -3.16 -5.95
C ILE A 95 9.02 -4.38 -5.51
N VAL A 96 8.00 -4.18 -4.68
CA VAL A 96 7.13 -5.27 -4.19
C VAL A 96 6.40 -5.94 -5.35
N LEU A 97 5.80 -5.16 -6.25
CA LEU A 97 5.11 -5.70 -7.43
C LEU A 97 6.08 -6.45 -8.35
N GLY A 98 7.28 -5.90 -8.58
CA GLY A 98 8.34 -6.55 -9.35
C GLY A 98 8.79 -7.87 -8.72
N LEU A 99 8.94 -7.90 -7.40
CA LEU A 99 9.31 -9.11 -6.66
C LEU A 99 8.20 -10.18 -6.76
N ILE A 100 6.95 -9.80 -6.56
CA ILE A 100 5.80 -10.71 -6.71
C ILE A 100 5.74 -11.25 -8.14
N PHE A 101 5.93 -10.39 -9.13
CA PHE A 101 5.99 -10.80 -10.54
C PHE A 101 7.11 -11.82 -10.77
N LEU A 102 8.32 -11.52 -10.30
CA LEU A 102 9.49 -12.37 -10.48
C LEU A 102 9.31 -13.74 -9.79
N VAL A 103 8.77 -13.75 -8.58
CA VAL A 103 8.64 -14.99 -7.77
C VAL A 103 7.44 -15.82 -8.20
N THR A 104 6.36 -15.19 -8.70
CA THR A 104 5.12 -15.89 -9.02
C THR A 104 4.94 -16.09 -10.53
N ILE A 105 4.97 -15.01 -11.29
CA ILE A 105 4.61 -15.07 -12.72
C ILE A 105 5.73 -15.69 -13.55
N VAL A 106 7.00 -15.33 -13.29
CA VAL A 106 8.14 -15.83 -14.05
C VAL A 106 8.28 -17.35 -13.92
N PRO A 107 8.27 -17.98 -12.73
CA PRO A 107 8.39 -19.42 -12.62
C PRO A 107 7.21 -20.15 -13.28
N ILE A 108 5.99 -19.66 -13.09
CA ILE A 108 4.80 -20.26 -13.73
C ILE A 108 4.91 -20.17 -15.24
N GLY A 109 5.31 -19.02 -15.77
CA GLY A 109 5.51 -18.83 -17.21
C GLY A 109 6.60 -19.74 -17.78
N LEU A 110 7.70 -19.93 -17.05
CA LEU A 110 8.77 -20.85 -17.44
C LEU A 110 8.31 -22.32 -17.42
N LEU A 111 7.57 -22.71 -16.40
CA LEU A 111 7.00 -24.07 -16.31
C LEU A 111 6.02 -24.34 -17.45
N LEU A 112 5.10 -23.39 -17.74
CA LEU A 112 4.16 -23.54 -18.85
C LEU A 112 4.89 -23.71 -20.19
N ARG A 113 5.95 -22.94 -20.42
CA ARG A 113 6.80 -23.07 -21.62
C ARG A 113 7.54 -24.40 -21.65
N ALA A 114 8.09 -24.86 -20.53
CA ALA A 114 8.79 -26.15 -20.43
C ALA A 114 7.83 -27.32 -20.73
N PHE A 115 6.57 -27.21 -20.34
CA PHE A 115 5.54 -28.21 -20.67
C PHE A 115 4.90 -28.02 -22.04
N GLY A 116 5.43 -27.11 -22.87
CA GLY A 116 4.89 -26.85 -24.21
C GLY A 116 3.49 -26.22 -24.25
N LYS A 117 2.99 -25.74 -23.10
CA LYS A 117 1.69 -25.07 -23.02
C LYS A 117 1.82 -23.60 -23.43
N ASP A 118 1.09 -23.20 -24.46
CA ASP A 118 0.97 -21.80 -24.90
C ASP A 118 -0.48 -21.32 -24.72
N PRO A 119 -0.86 -20.91 -23.52
CA PRO A 119 -2.24 -20.47 -23.22
C PRO A 119 -2.63 -19.21 -23.98
N LEU A 120 -1.67 -18.40 -24.39
CA LEU A 120 -1.91 -17.15 -25.11
C LEU A 120 -1.83 -17.30 -26.63
N ARG A 121 -1.48 -18.51 -27.14
CA ARG A 121 -1.31 -18.80 -28.57
C ARG A 121 -0.41 -17.77 -29.27
N LEU A 122 0.77 -17.50 -28.65
CA LEU A 122 1.70 -16.47 -29.12
C LEU A 122 2.43 -16.89 -30.41
N LYS A 123 2.40 -18.17 -30.77
CA LYS A 123 3.00 -18.64 -32.01
C LYS A 123 2.15 -18.20 -33.20
N PHE A 124 2.77 -17.45 -34.09
CA PHE A 124 2.17 -17.09 -35.37
C PHE A 124 2.11 -18.34 -36.24
N ASP A 125 0.92 -18.66 -36.72
CA ASP A 125 0.71 -19.72 -37.72
C ASP A 125 0.61 -19.09 -39.10
N ALA A 126 1.68 -19.24 -39.88
CA ALA A 126 1.75 -18.69 -41.23
C ALA A 126 0.76 -19.38 -42.23
N ASN A 127 0.19 -20.53 -41.87
CA ASN A 127 -0.76 -21.25 -42.69
C ASN A 127 -2.22 -20.99 -42.31
N ALA A 128 -2.45 -20.22 -41.27
CA ALA A 128 -3.80 -19.86 -40.87
C ALA A 128 -4.41 -18.85 -41.87
N GLU A 129 -5.50 -19.21 -42.50
CA GLU A 129 -6.23 -18.31 -43.41
C GLU A 129 -6.79 -17.08 -42.70
N SER A 130 -7.18 -17.23 -41.43
CA SER A 130 -7.71 -16.15 -40.60
C SER A 130 -7.56 -16.47 -39.12
N TYR A 131 -7.26 -15.45 -38.31
CA TYR A 131 -7.34 -15.52 -36.85
C TYR A 131 -8.71 -15.14 -36.29
N TRP A 132 -9.65 -14.73 -37.17
CA TRP A 132 -11.00 -14.49 -36.77
C TRP A 132 -11.74 -15.79 -36.54
N ILE A 133 -12.26 -15.96 -35.34
CA ILE A 133 -13.13 -17.09 -34.98
C ILE A 133 -14.56 -16.64 -35.18
N PRO A 134 -15.29 -17.16 -36.21
CA PRO A 134 -16.72 -16.87 -36.38
C PRO A 134 -17.45 -17.32 -35.12
N ARG A 135 -18.22 -16.43 -34.55
CA ARG A 135 -19.06 -16.71 -33.39
C ARG A 135 -20.46 -17.05 -33.85
N ASP A 136 -20.93 -18.24 -33.53
CA ASP A 136 -22.28 -18.64 -33.80
C ASP A 136 -22.99 -19.05 -32.48
N PRO A 137 -23.97 -18.32 -31.97
CA PRO A 137 -24.56 -17.09 -32.54
C PRO A 137 -23.61 -15.87 -32.47
N PRO A 138 -23.76 -14.86 -33.35
CA PRO A 138 -22.82 -13.75 -33.52
C PRO A 138 -22.73 -12.78 -32.35
N GLY A 139 -23.39 -13.03 -31.27
CA GLY A 139 -23.32 -12.27 -30.02
C GLY A 139 -24.45 -12.62 -29.07
N PRO A 140 -24.45 -12.06 -27.89
CA PRO A 140 -25.59 -12.14 -26.99
C PRO A 140 -26.79 -11.45 -27.63
N ALA A 141 -28.01 -11.92 -27.33
CA ALA A 141 -29.25 -11.29 -27.81
C ALA A 141 -29.25 -9.80 -27.45
N ALA A 142 -29.85 -8.96 -28.34
CA ALA A 142 -29.82 -7.51 -28.16
C ALA A 142 -30.49 -7.01 -26.86
N ASP A 143 -31.36 -7.83 -26.28
CA ASP A 143 -32.07 -7.60 -25.03
C ASP A 143 -31.31 -8.12 -23.77
N SER A 144 -30.18 -8.77 -23.97
CA SER A 144 -29.36 -9.32 -22.83
C SER A 144 -28.49 -8.29 -22.14
N MET A 145 -28.30 -7.10 -22.69
CA MET A 145 -27.50 -6.02 -22.09
C MET A 145 -27.95 -5.59 -20.68
N PRO A 146 -29.26 -5.55 -20.34
CA PRO A 146 -29.70 -5.24 -18.99
C PRO A 146 -29.40 -6.34 -17.96
N GLN A 147 -29.07 -7.55 -18.41
CA GLN A 147 -28.83 -8.74 -17.57
C GLN A 147 -27.34 -9.08 -17.49
N GLN A 148 -26.49 -8.08 -17.32
CA GLN A 148 -25.03 -8.27 -17.24
C GLN A 148 -24.55 -8.81 -15.88
N PHE A 149 -25.45 -9.06 -14.93
CA PHE A 149 -25.17 -9.62 -13.61
C PHE A 149 -26.13 -10.76 -13.31
#